data_1907d6b3e625d7e783454526b5898853
#
_entry.id   1907d6b3e625d7e783454526b5898853
#
_cell.length_a   1.000
_cell.length_b   1.000
_cell.length_c   1.000
_cell.angle_alpha   90.00
_cell.angle_beta   90.00
_cell.angle_gamma   90.00
#
_symmetry.space_group_name_H-M   'P 1'
#
loop_
_entity.id
_entity.type
_entity.pdbx_description
1 polymer ?
#
loop_
_entity_poly.entity_id
_entity_poly.type
_entity_poly.pdbx_seq_one_letter_code
_entity_poly.pdbx_strand_id
1 'polypeptide(L)'
;MCVVAVLLLGAVLGHASECRIERVEWVGEHSEFEELSMNDVVGAPCGSWRAAKQKLLRYYEDRGFVGAKLDVAVDSAGVMRCKFERGSAWVWARPENLDSGATDADVFAQLTGLEIGEKVSLSDLERSERKLSRLGYYEKTADVRLFRDPVRNRIIPAYSMRAAPISAAEGFLTYSSDENVWEGKINLELFNILGTGRDLQMEGYSQSDSRRLEGSYRERFIFGTAWDVLVRGFFEDDSLSRDSRLELGVSRNVGFNFDVAVFVGIGNDEKSSTFELSYVSFDRSVLPRSGTSFDLSLAWMMDRPDSLDSYLRLQSSLVYYLPLWKNFIVRYSAAAGALLPSGGSFAREDLFSLGGINSFKGMMYGFMRTRAYGFSQAAFLWQDGYDLSIELFYQPGIYRRMKPFHGWAREHDYGIGFTQYRKAWSFSIYYALRNGCDYLDGVLGFGVKTLF
;
A
#
# COMPACT_ATOMS: atom_id res chain seq x y z
N MET A 1 11.08 -65.15 -44.08
CA MET A 1 11.84 -64.38 -45.06
C MET A 1 11.04 -63.13 -45.39
N CYS A 2 11.28 -62.02 -44.72
CA CYS A 2 10.73 -60.73 -45.04
C CYS A 2 11.88 -59.75 -45.11
N VAL A 3 12.06 -59.19 -46.31
CA VAL A 3 13.10 -58.22 -46.62
C VAL A 3 12.67 -56.84 -46.08
N VAL A 4 13.46 -56.23 -45.21
CA VAL A 4 13.27 -54.88 -44.70
C VAL A 4 13.95 -53.95 -45.69
N ALA A 5 13.13 -53.15 -46.42
CA ALA A 5 13.61 -52.04 -47.21
C ALA A 5 13.75 -50.81 -46.33
N VAL A 6 14.97 -50.40 -46.06
CA VAL A 6 15.31 -49.14 -45.40
C VAL A 6 15.27 -48.05 -46.46
N LEU A 7 14.22 -47.22 -46.44
CA LEU A 7 14.14 -45.99 -47.20
C LEU A 7 14.92 -44.90 -46.42
N LEU A 8 16.09 -44.56 -46.88
CA LEU A 8 16.84 -43.36 -46.53
C LEU A 8 16.10 -42.13 -47.16
N LEU A 9 15.22 -41.54 -46.38
CA LEU A 9 14.73 -40.18 -46.65
C LEU A 9 15.83 -39.19 -46.12
N GLY A 10 16.67 -38.74 -47.05
CA GLY A 10 17.55 -37.61 -46.79
C GLY A 10 16.70 -36.36 -46.55
N ALA A 11 16.51 -36.01 -45.29
CA ALA A 11 15.99 -34.72 -44.92
C ALA A 11 17.07 -33.69 -45.29
N VAL A 12 16.89 -33.03 -46.43
CA VAL A 12 17.55 -31.75 -46.71
C VAL A 12 16.98 -30.77 -45.69
N LEU A 13 17.64 -30.67 -44.53
CA LEU A 13 17.49 -29.54 -43.64
C LEU A 13 18.05 -28.33 -44.40
N GLY A 14 17.21 -27.66 -45.16
CA GLY A 14 17.47 -26.31 -45.60
C GLY A 14 17.73 -25.48 -44.37
N HIS A 15 18.95 -25.10 -44.13
CA HIS A 15 19.28 -24.00 -43.23
C HIS A 15 18.57 -22.76 -43.81
N ALA A 16 17.38 -22.51 -43.36
CA ALA A 16 16.83 -21.19 -43.45
C ALA A 16 17.80 -20.31 -42.70
N SER A 17 18.62 -19.58 -43.39
CA SER A 17 19.52 -18.59 -42.81
C SER A 17 18.66 -17.71 -41.92
N GLU A 18 18.80 -17.85 -40.60
CA GLU A 18 18.09 -16.98 -39.67
C GLU A 18 18.42 -15.55 -40.03
N CYS A 19 17.42 -14.83 -40.52
CA CYS A 19 17.56 -13.42 -40.85
C CYS A 19 18.09 -12.70 -39.61
N ARG A 20 19.24 -12.04 -39.73
CA ARG A 20 19.85 -11.20 -38.69
C ARG A 20 19.93 -9.78 -39.16
N ILE A 21 19.83 -8.83 -38.24
CA ILE A 21 19.96 -7.41 -38.49
C ILE A 21 21.44 -7.10 -38.63
N GLU A 22 21.87 -6.78 -39.86
CA GLU A 22 23.28 -6.47 -40.16
C GLU A 22 23.64 -5.02 -39.81
N ARG A 23 22.69 -4.10 -40.08
CA ARG A 23 22.84 -2.67 -39.79
C ARG A 23 21.51 -1.95 -39.71
N VAL A 24 21.57 -0.76 -39.07
CA VAL A 24 20.41 0.17 -38.99
C VAL A 24 20.68 1.37 -39.87
N GLU A 25 19.75 1.71 -40.73
CA GLU A 25 19.74 2.92 -41.56
C GLU A 25 18.58 3.81 -41.15
N TRP A 26 18.86 5.08 -40.87
CA TRP A 26 17.86 6.07 -40.56
C TRP A 26 17.41 6.87 -41.77
N VAL A 27 16.10 7.08 -41.85
CA VAL A 27 15.47 7.90 -42.90
C VAL A 27 14.92 9.16 -42.23
N GLY A 28 15.54 10.31 -42.51
CA GLY A 28 15.18 11.60 -41.92
C GLY A 28 15.95 11.96 -40.67
N GLU A 29 15.48 13.00 -39.98
CA GLU A 29 16.12 13.48 -38.76
C GLU A 29 15.89 12.51 -37.58
N HIS A 30 16.95 12.21 -36.85
CA HIS A 30 16.94 11.40 -35.66
C HIS A 30 18.00 11.91 -34.68
N SER A 31 17.89 11.56 -33.41
CA SER A 31 18.86 11.89 -32.39
C SER A 31 19.80 10.71 -32.11
N GLU A 32 20.94 10.99 -31.48
CA GLU A 32 21.89 9.96 -31.02
C GLU A 32 21.20 8.93 -30.09
N PHE A 33 20.22 9.36 -29.28
CA PHE A 33 19.48 8.46 -28.40
C PHE A 33 18.65 7.43 -29.16
N GLU A 34 17.96 7.85 -30.23
CA GLU A 34 17.18 6.93 -31.09
C GLU A 34 18.09 5.96 -31.80
N GLU A 35 19.23 6.45 -32.30
CA GLU A 35 20.23 5.64 -32.94
C GLU A 35 20.80 4.57 -32.00
N LEU A 36 21.25 4.95 -30.80
CA LEU A 36 21.74 4.02 -29.79
C LEU A 36 20.68 2.99 -29.40
N SER A 37 19.42 3.43 -29.20
CA SER A 37 18.34 2.55 -28.78
C SER A 37 17.99 1.47 -29.82
N MET A 38 18.19 1.75 -31.10
CA MET A 38 17.94 0.78 -32.18
C MET A 38 19.19 0.02 -32.60
N ASN A 39 20.40 0.53 -32.37
CA ASN A 39 21.63 -0.20 -32.62
C ASN A 39 21.84 -1.42 -31.71
N ASP A 40 21.20 -1.44 -30.55
CA ASP A 40 21.20 -2.60 -29.63
C ASP A 40 20.67 -3.89 -30.28
N VAL A 41 19.95 -3.81 -31.41
CA VAL A 41 19.43 -4.99 -32.10
C VAL A 41 20.31 -5.49 -33.25
N VAL A 42 21.44 -4.82 -33.55
CA VAL A 42 22.39 -5.26 -34.57
C VAL A 42 22.98 -6.60 -34.14
N GLY A 43 23.03 -7.55 -35.09
CA GLY A 43 23.45 -8.93 -34.83
C GLY A 43 22.33 -9.86 -34.30
N ALA A 44 21.19 -9.31 -33.89
CA ALA A 44 20.05 -10.08 -33.37
C ALA A 44 19.11 -10.58 -34.50
N PRO A 45 18.24 -11.55 -34.21
CA PRO A 45 17.24 -12.03 -35.19
C PRO A 45 16.34 -10.90 -35.70
N CYS A 46 15.92 -10.95 -36.98
CA CYS A 46 15.16 -9.88 -37.64
C CYS A 46 13.86 -9.47 -36.95
N GLY A 47 13.33 -10.24 -36.00
CA GLY A 47 12.14 -9.89 -35.23
C GLY A 47 12.39 -9.15 -33.93
N SER A 48 13.62 -9.06 -33.44
CA SER A 48 14.02 -8.50 -32.15
C SER A 48 13.77 -6.99 -32.00
N TRP A 49 13.76 -6.25 -33.12
CA TRP A 49 13.50 -4.81 -33.14
C TRP A 49 12.16 -4.39 -32.52
N ARG A 50 11.18 -5.32 -32.43
CA ARG A 50 9.86 -4.99 -31.86
C ARG A 50 9.96 -4.56 -30.41
N ALA A 51 10.77 -5.25 -29.61
CA ALA A 51 10.98 -4.89 -28.22
C ALA A 51 11.73 -3.55 -28.08
N ALA A 52 12.76 -3.31 -28.90
CA ALA A 52 13.50 -2.04 -28.92
C ALA A 52 12.57 -0.89 -29.34
N LYS A 53 11.75 -1.08 -30.38
CA LYS A 53 10.72 -0.12 -30.80
C LYS A 53 9.76 0.21 -29.67
N GLN A 54 9.23 -0.77 -28.95
CA GLN A 54 8.31 -0.53 -27.83
C GLN A 54 8.98 0.28 -26.72
N LYS A 55 10.22 -0.06 -26.36
CA LYS A 55 11.01 0.67 -25.37
C LYS A 55 11.24 2.12 -25.78
N LEU A 56 11.60 2.37 -27.05
CA LEU A 56 11.82 3.70 -27.59
C LEU A 56 10.51 4.52 -27.59
N LEU A 57 9.42 3.96 -28.10
CA LEU A 57 8.13 4.65 -28.11
C LEU A 57 7.67 4.97 -26.69
N ARG A 58 7.77 4.04 -25.75
CA ARG A 58 7.43 4.26 -24.35
C ARG A 58 8.23 5.40 -23.72
N TYR A 59 9.53 5.49 -24.03
CA TYR A 59 10.37 6.59 -23.58
C TYR A 59 9.85 7.97 -24.02
N TYR A 60 9.34 8.08 -25.26
CA TYR A 60 8.76 9.32 -25.80
C TYR A 60 7.35 9.57 -25.28
N GLU A 61 6.54 8.54 -25.17
CA GLU A 61 5.19 8.62 -24.57
C GLU A 61 5.23 9.13 -23.13
N ASP A 62 6.21 8.66 -22.34
CA ASP A 62 6.43 9.14 -20.96
C ASP A 62 6.99 10.57 -20.87
N ARG A 63 7.29 11.18 -22.01
CA ARG A 63 7.76 12.57 -22.11
C ARG A 63 6.79 13.51 -22.83
N GLY A 64 5.57 13.04 -23.02
CA GLY A 64 4.48 13.82 -23.63
C GLY A 64 4.30 13.61 -25.13
N PHE A 65 5.11 12.81 -25.78
CA PHE A 65 5.01 12.58 -27.21
C PHE A 65 4.14 11.34 -27.53
N VAL A 66 2.90 11.35 -27.12
CA VAL A 66 1.94 10.22 -27.24
C VAL A 66 1.61 9.88 -28.70
N GLY A 67 2.02 10.70 -29.63
CA GLY A 67 1.87 10.46 -31.06
C GLY A 67 3.16 10.04 -31.77
N ALA A 68 4.22 9.75 -31.02
CA ALA A 68 5.48 9.29 -31.58
C ALA A 68 5.29 8.00 -32.38
N LYS A 69 5.91 7.94 -33.55
CA LYS A 69 5.84 6.79 -34.47
C LYS A 69 7.24 6.40 -34.90
N LEU A 70 7.49 5.11 -34.97
CA LEU A 70 8.69 4.53 -35.55
C LEU A 70 8.27 3.51 -36.59
N ASP A 71 8.49 3.82 -37.84
CA ASP A 71 8.31 2.88 -38.96
C ASP A 71 9.61 2.10 -39.14
N VAL A 72 9.48 0.79 -39.19
CA VAL A 72 10.64 -0.12 -39.33
C VAL A 72 10.36 -1.07 -40.50
N ALA A 73 11.30 -1.12 -41.43
CA ALA A 73 11.31 -2.10 -42.53
C ALA A 73 12.66 -2.82 -42.53
N VAL A 74 12.64 -4.15 -42.59
CA VAL A 74 13.85 -4.98 -42.67
C VAL A 74 13.83 -5.67 -44.04
N ASP A 75 14.90 -5.51 -44.81
CA ASP A 75 15.04 -6.16 -46.10
C ASP A 75 15.71 -7.56 -46.00
N SER A 76 15.75 -8.26 -47.08
CA SER A 76 16.32 -9.62 -47.18
C SER A 76 17.86 -9.66 -46.91
N ALA A 77 18.52 -8.52 -47.00
CA ALA A 77 19.94 -8.38 -46.69
C ALA A 77 20.20 -8.03 -45.22
N GLY A 78 19.16 -8.03 -44.35
CA GLY A 78 19.30 -7.69 -42.93
C GLY A 78 19.48 -6.19 -42.65
N VAL A 79 19.25 -5.33 -43.65
CA VAL A 79 19.27 -3.87 -43.45
C VAL A 79 17.93 -3.41 -42.86
N MET A 80 17.97 -2.87 -41.65
CA MET A 80 16.80 -2.31 -40.99
C MET A 80 16.72 -0.80 -41.22
N ARG A 81 15.69 -0.36 -41.96
CA ARG A 81 15.41 1.06 -42.17
C ARG A 81 14.41 1.57 -41.17
N CYS A 82 14.80 2.62 -40.45
CA CYS A 82 13.99 3.26 -39.40
C CYS A 82 13.64 4.69 -39.82
N LYS A 83 12.35 5.04 -39.67
CA LYS A 83 11.85 6.42 -39.80
C LYS A 83 11.13 6.79 -38.53
N PHE A 84 11.62 7.82 -37.84
CA PHE A 84 11.06 8.29 -36.59
C PHE A 84 10.31 9.62 -36.76
N GLU A 85 9.11 9.69 -36.22
CA GLU A 85 8.31 10.90 -36.17
C GLU A 85 7.91 11.15 -34.72
N ARG A 86 8.53 12.17 -34.08
CA ARG A 86 8.28 12.50 -32.68
C ARG A 86 6.86 12.98 -32.43
N GLY A 87 6.32 13.78 -33.33
CA GLY A 87 5.03 14.44 -33.16
C GLY A 87 5.08 15.62 -32.16
N SER A 88 3.92 16.10 -31.77
CA SER A 88 3.77 17.22 -30.82
C SER A 88 3.80 16.72 -29.38
N ALA A 89 4.32 17.54 -28.48
CA ALA A 89 4.22 17.30 -27.05
C ALA A 89 2.80 17.62 -26.54
N TRP A 90 2.27 16.74 -25.67
CA TRP A 90 0.95 16.85 -25.08
C TRP A 90 1.06 17.02 -23.58
N VAL A 91 0.10 17.73 -22.98
CA VAL A 91 -0.01 17.95 -21.54
C VAL A 91 -1.34 17.41 -21.02
N TRP A 92 -1.38 17.06 -19.74
CA TRP A 92 -2.60 16.59 -19.10
C TRP A 92 -3.64 17.72 -19.03
N ALA A 93 -4.84 17.45 -19.47
CA ALA A 93 -6.03 18.19 -19.08
C ALA A 93 -6.59 17.61 -17.77
N ARG A 94 -7.66 18.23 -17.25
CA ARG A 94 -8.37 17.75 -16.06
C ARG A 94 -8.88 16.33 -16.28
N PRO A 95 -8.54 15.37 -15.38
CA PRO A 95 -9.11 14.02 -15.39
C PRO A 95 -10.62 14.02 -15.19
N GLU A 96 -11.31 13.13 -15.87
CA GLU A 96 -12.78 12.98 -15.80
C GLU A 96 -13.15 11.54 -15.45
N ASN A 97 -14.26 11.36 -14.73
CA ASN A 97 -14.89 10.05 -14.54
C ASN A 97 -16.13 9.97 -15.42
N LEU A 98 -16.19 8.98 -16.30
CA LEU A 98 -17.30 8.75 -17.21
C LEU A 98 -18.51 8.10 -16.53
N ASP A 99 -18.27 7.32 -15.47
CA ASP A 99 -19.34 6.77 -14.68
C ASP A 99 -19.82 7.85 -13.69
N SER A 100 -21.11 8.12 -13.66
CA SER A 100 -21.71 9.09 -12.73
C SER A 100 -21.48 8.62 -11.30
N GLY A 101 -20.41 9.12 -10.69
CA GLY A 101 -20.01 8.77 -9.32
C GLY A 101 -20.55 9.74 -8.29
N ALA A 102 -20.64 9.29 -7.06
CA ALA A 102 -20.99 10.12 -5.91
C ALA A 102 -19.86 11.10 -5.50
N THR A 103 -18.74 11.15 -6.22
CA THR A 103 -17.59 12.01 -5.90
C THR A 103 -17.61 13.28 -6.72
N ASP A 104 -17.34 14.41 -6.06
CA ASP A 104 -17.15 15.70 -6.71
C ASP A 104 -16.05 15.60 -7.78
N ALA A 105 -16.26 16.27 -8.91
CA ALA A 105 -15.37 16.14 -10.07
C ALA A 105 -13.98 16.76 -9.84
N ASP A 106 -13.87 17.81 -9.00
CA ASP A 106 -12.57 18.39 -8.63
C ASP A 106 -11.81 17.47 -7.67
N VAL A 107 -12.54 16.88 -6.71
CA VAL A 107 -11.99 15.87 -5.80
C VAL A 107 -11.50 14.65 -6.58
N PHE A 108 -12.31 14.14 -7.52
CA PHE A 108 -11.90 13.01 -8.35
C PHE A 108 -10.61 13.31 -9.13
N ALA A 109 -10.55 14.48 -9.80
CA ALA A 109 -9.39 14.86 -10.57
C ALA A 109 -8.12 14.92 -9.71
N GLN A 110 -8.20 15.42 -8.50
CA GLN A 110 -7.07 15.49 -7.56
C GLN A 110 -6.70 14.10 -7.00
N LEU A 111 -7.68 13.22 -6.76
CA LEU A 111 -7.44 11.84 -6.33
C LEU A 111 -6.62 11.05 -7.34
N THR A 112 -6.72 11.34 -8.65
CA THR A 112 -5.91 10.69 -9.68
C THR A 112 -4.41 10.91 -9.47
N GLY A 113 -4.02 12.05 -8.90
CA GLY A 113 -2.63 12.45 -8.74
C GLY A 113 -1.93 12.88 -10.03
N LEU A 114 -2.69 13.04 -11.12
CA LEU A 114 -2.17 13.63 -12.37
C LEU A 114 -2.18 15.15 -12.26
N GLU A 115 -1.05 15.80 -12.52
CA GLU A 115 -0.92 17.24 -12.48
C GLU A 115 -1.36 17.87 -13.80
N ILE A 116 -2.39 18.74 -13.74
CA ILE A 116 -2.93 19.42 -14.93
C ILE A 116 -1.86 20.37 -15.49
N GLY A 117 -1.59 20.26 -16.80
CA GLY A 117 -0.57 21.06 -17.49
C GLY A 117 0.81 20.42 -17.54
N GLU A 118 1.06 19.36 -16.75
CA GLU A 118 2.27 18.56 -16.86
C GLU A 118 2.26 17.70 -18.12
N LYS A 119 3.46 17.32 -18.59
CA LYS A 119 3.63 16.47 -19.78
C LYS A 119 2.95 15.13 -19.56
N VAL A 120 2.28 14.65 -20.61
CA VAL A 120 1.64 13.32 -20.57
C VAL A 120 2.70 12.25 -20.38
N SER A 121 2.45 11.34 -19.44
CA SER A 121 3.24 10.14 -19.17
C SER A 121 2.29 8.95 -19.03
N LEU A 122 2.45 7.94 -19.87
CA LEU A 122 1.62 6.73 -19.76
C LEU A 122 1.95 5.94 -18.48
N SER A 123 3.18 6.01 -18.01
CA SER A 123 3.58 5.43 -16.74
C SER A 123 2.85 6.11 -15.56
N ASP A 124 2.65 7.43 -15.61
CA ASP A 124 1.89 8.15 -14.59
C ASP A 124 0.39 7.83 -14.65
N LEU A 125 -0.16 7.63 -15.85
CA LEU A 125 -1.52 7.15 -16.01
C LEU A 125 -1.73 5.78 -15.34
N GLU A 126 -0.83 4.83 -15.56
CA GLU A 126 -0.87 3.52 -14.91
C GLU A 126 -0.70 3.61 -13.39
N ARG A 127 0.15 4.53 -12.91
CA ARG A 127 0.30 4.78 -11.47
C ARG A 127 -0.96 5.39 -10.87
N SER A 128 -1.60 6.31 -11.60
CA SER A 128 -2.88 6.92 -11.23
C SER A 128 -3.99 5.86 -11.11
N GLU A 129 -4.13 4.97 -12.09
CA GLU A 129 -5.08 3.86 -12.01
C GLU A 129 -4.84 2.96 -10.79
N ARG A 130 -3.56 2.61 -10.53
CA ARG A 130 -3.20 1.84 -9.34
C ARG A 130 -3.50 2.59 -8.04
N LYS A 131 -3.26 3.90 -7.99
CA LYS A 131 -3.59 4.76 -6.84
C LYS A 131 -5.09 4.73 -6.57
N LEU A 132 -5.93 4.96 -7.58
CA LEU A 132 -7.39 4.94 -7.43
C LEU A 132 -7.92 3.57 -6.99
N SER A 133 -7.39 2.48 -7.56
CA SER A 133 -7.75 1.13 -7.15
C SER A 133 -7.35 0.82 -5.70
N ARG A 134 -6.22 1.35 -5.24
CA ARG A 134 -5.72 1.17 -3.88
C ARG A 134 -6.50 1.96 -2.84
N LEU A 135 -6.99 3.15 -3.20
CA LEU A 135 -7.89 3.92 -2.33
C LEU A 135 -9.16 3.14 -2.00
N GLY A 136 -9.56 2.20 -2.85
CA GLY A 136 -10.77 1.41 -2.66
C GLY A 136 -12.06 2.16 -2.92
N TYR A 137 -12.01 3.48 -3.17
CA TYR A 137 -13.18 4.32 -3.41
C TYR A 137 -13.94 3.95 -4.70
N TYR A 138 -13.26 3.23 -5.59
CA TYR A 138 -13.78 2.95 -6.92
C TYR A 138 -13.49 1.53 -7.36
N GLU A 139 -14.45 0.98 -8.11
CA GLU A 139 -14.29 -0.23 -8.92
C GLU A 139 -14.08 0.18 -10.38
N LYS A 140 -12.99 -0.27 -10.98
CA LYS A 140 -12.73 -0.05 -12.42
C LYS A 140 -13.74 -0.84 -13.24
N THR A 141 -14.49 -0.15 -14.12
CA THR A 141 -15.48 -0.77 -15.01
C THR A 141 -14.96 -0.96 -16.42
N ALA A 142 -14.06 -0.09 -16.88
CA ALA A 142 -13.37 -0.20 -18.17
C ALA A 142 -11.99 0.48 -18.12
N ASP A 143 -11.19 0.27 -19.16
CA ASP A 143 -9.90 0.93 -19.31
C ASP A 143 -10.04 2.43 -19.54
N VAL A 144 -9.04 3.20 -19.09
CA VAL A 144 -9.00 4.65 -19.27
C VAL A 144 -8.94 4.99 -20.76
N ARG A 145 -9.79 5.92 -21.17
CA ARG A 145 -9.81 6.48 -22.54
C ARG A 145 -9.10 7.82 -22.55
N LEU A 146 -8.30 8.02 -23.57
CA LEU A 146 -7.58 9.29 -23.77
C LEU A 146 -8.24 10.10 -24.87
N PHE A 147 -8.88 11.21 -24.51
CA PHE A 147 -9.47 12.15 -25.47
C PHE A 147 -8.46 13.25 -25.78
N ARG A 148 -8.30 13.54 -27.08
CA ARG A 148 -7.33 14.53 -27.56
C ARG A 148 -8.03 15.86 -27.85
N ASP A 149 -7.51 16.96 -27.29
CA ASP A 149 -7.80 18.32 -27.71
C ASP A 149 -6.61 18.84 -28.53
N PRO A 150 -6.68 18.73 -29.90
CA PRO A 150 -5.56 19.12 -30.75
C PRO A 150 -5.34 20.62 -30.80
N VAL A 151 -6.34 21.43 -30.46
CA VAL A 151 -6.24 22.90 -30.46
C VAL A 151 -5.33 23.38 -29.35
N ARG A 152 -5.39 22.71 -28.21
CA ARG A 152 -4.61 23.08 -27.00
C ARG A 152 -3.48 22.14 -26.70
N ASN A 153 -3.24 21.10 -27.53
CA ASN A 153 -2.31 20.02 -27.28
C ASN A 153 -2.50 19.36 -25.89
N ARG A 154 -3.76 19.10 -25.53
CA ARG A 154 -4.13 18.50 -24.25
C ARG A 154 -4.73 17.13 -24.43
N ILE A 155 -4.47 16.25 -23.43
CA ILE A 155 -5.10 14.94 -23.34
C ILE A 155 -5.92 14.90 -22.07
N ILE A 156 -7.20 14.57 -22.20
CA ILE A 156 -8.16 14.35 -21.13
C ILE A 156 -8.14 12.85 -20.81
N PRO A 157 -7.63 12.44 -19.65
CA PRO A 157 -7.77 11.06 -19.23
C PRO A 157 -9.18 10.84 -18.65
N ALA A 158 -9.97 10.02 -19.33
CA ALA A 158 -11.34 9.70 -18.96
C ALA A 158 -11.39 8.29 -18.35
N TYR A 159 -11.61 8.23 -17.08
CA TYR A 159 -11.70 7.01 -16.29
C TYR A 159 -13.12 6.47 -16.32
N SER A 160 -13.25 5.15 -16.30
CA SER A 160 -14.54 4.46 -16.11
C SER A 160 -14.50 3.76 -14.74
N MET A 161 -14.95 4.49 -13.73
CA MET A 161 -14.84 4.06 -12.34
C MET A 161 -16.16 4.29 -11.59
N ARG A 162 -16.77 3.20 -11.13
CA ARG A 162 -17.97 3.23 -10.29
C ARG A 162 -17.58 3.34 -8.82
N ALA A 163 -18.32 4.13 -8.05
CA ALA A 163 -18.14 4.19 -6.61
C ALA A 163 -18.32 2.79 -5.97
N ALA A 164 -17.38 2.41 -5.13
CA ALA A 164 -17.41 1.18 -4.35
C ALA A 164 -17.94 1.44 -2.94
N PRO A 165 -18.62 0.48 -2.29
CA PRO A 165 -18.93 0.56 -0.86
C PRO A 165 -17.62 0.38 -0.08
N ILE A 166 -17.15 1.45 0.52
CA ILE A 166 -15.85 1.48 1.22
C ILE A 166 -15.95 1.86 2.68
N SER A 167 -17.04 2.53 3.05
CA SER A 167 -17.32 2.78 4.46
C SER A 167 -17.58 1.47 5.16
N ALA A 168 -17.07 1.33 6.38
CA ALA A 168 -17.15 0.08 7.11
C ALA A 168 -17.47 0.30 8.57
N ALA A 169 -18.20 -0.62 9.14
CA ALA A 169 -18.32 -0.81 10.57
C ALA A 169 -17.85 -2.22 10.91
N GLU A 170 -16.94 -2.34 11.87
CA GLU A 170 -16.37 -3.60 12.33
C GLU A 170 -16.53 -3.74 13.83
N GLY A 171 -17.00 -4.89 14.26
CA GLY A 171 -17.00 -5.33 15.64
C GLY A 171 -16.06 -6.50 15.80
N PHE A 172 -15.25 -6.49 16.83
CA PHE A 172 -14.32 -7.54 17.16
C PHE A 172 -14.41 -7.91 18.63
N LEU A 173 -14.50 -9.20 18.94
CA LEU A 173 -14.49 -9.74 20.28
C LEU A 173 -13.33 -10.71 20.44
N THR A 174 -12.61 -10.58 21.53
CA THR A 174 -11.49 -11.48 21.88
C THR A 174 -11.78 -12.06 23.27
N TYR A 175 -11.46 -13.33 23.44
CA TYR A 175 -11.53 -14.03 24.71
C TYR A 175 -10.19 -14.71 25.00
N SER A 176 -9.64 -14.48 26.18
CA SER A 176 -8.50 -15.20 26.72
C SER A 176 -8.97 -16.22 27.74
N SER A 177 -8.72 -17.50 27.48
CA SER A 177 -9.05 -18.58 28.40
C SER A 177 -8.13 -18.61 29.63
N ASP A 178 -6.86 -18.23 29.49
CA ASP A 178 -5.86 -18.12 30.57
C ASP A 178 -6.25 -17.03 31.59
N GLU A 179 -6.64 -15.86 31.10
CA GLU A 179 -6.99 -14.71 31.94
C GLU A 179 -8.49 -14.65 32.29
N ASN A 180 -9.33 -15.44 31.60
CA ASN A 180 -10.79 -15.41 31.67
C ASN A 180 -11.38 -14.01 31.46
N VAL A 181 -10.86 -13.28 30.48
CA VAL A 181 -11.20 -11.90 30.18
C VAL A 181 -11.75 -11.78 28.76
N TRP A 182 -12.78 -10.94 28.61
CA TRP A 182 -13.31 -10.51 27.32
C TRP A 182 -12.80 -9.11 26.98
N GLU A 183 -12.54 -8.91 25.71
CA GLU A 183 -12.12 -7.67 25.12
C GLU A 183 -12.99 -7.36 23.89
N GLY A 184 -13.47 -6.13 23.79
CA GLY A 184 -14.27 -5.66 22.66
C GLY A 184 -13.57 -4.54 21.91
N LYS A 185 -13.61 -4.61 20.58
CA LYS A 185 -13.14 -3.57 19.68
C LYS A 185 -14.25 -3.21 18.70
N ILE A 186 -14.45 -1.91 18.47
CA ILE A 186 -15.36 -1.38 17.44
C ILE A 186 -14.53 -0.45 16.55
N ASN A 187 -14.68 -0.59 15.25
CA ASN A 187 -14.07 0.29 14.28
C ASN A 187 -15.13 0.81 13.31
N LEU A 188 -15.17 2.13 13.10
CA LEU A 188 -16.02 2.81 12.13
C LEU A 188 -15.14 3.57 11.16
N GLU A 189 -15.25 3.27 9.88
CA GLU A 189 -14.52 3.91 8.79
C GLU A 189 -15.52 4.50 7.81
N LEU A 190 -15.56 5.82 7.70
CA LEU A 190 -16.35 6.54 6.71
C LEU A 190 -15.40 7.22 5.76
N PHE A 191 -15.39 6.79 4.51
CA PHE A 191 -14.51 7.34 3.49
C PHE A 191 -15.30 8.07 2.42
N ASN A 192 -14.69 9.13 1.88
CA ASN A 192 -15.28 9.93 0.81
C ASN A 192 -16.71 10.38 1.14
N ILE A 193 -16.92 10.87 2.37
CA ILE A 193 -18.25 11.23 2.90
C ILE A 193 -18.96 12.17 1.94
N LEU A 194 -20.14 11.77 1.46
CA LEU A 194 -20.95 12.51 0.48
C LEU A 194 -20.18 12.91 -0.80
N GLY A 195 -19.14 12.16 -1.16
CA GLY A 195 -18.35 12.42 -2.38
C GLY A 195 -17.37 13.59 -2.27
N THR A 196 -17.16 14.15 -1.10
CA THR A 196 -16.35 15.35 -0.88
C THR A 196 -14.87 15.05 -0.61
N GLY A 197 -14.46 13.78 -0.59
CA GLY A 197 -13.11 13.36 -0.24
C GLY A 197 -12.82 13.37 1.26
N ARG A 198 -13.82 13.63 2.11
CA ARG A 198 -13.68 13.63 3.56
C ARG A 198 -13.65 12.23 4.11
N ASP A 199 -12.76 11.99 5.07
CA ASP A 199 -12.67 10.70 5.73
C ASP A 199 -12.84 10.88 7.25
N LEU A 200 -13.57 9.97 7.89
CA LEU A 200 -13.70 9.87 9.33
C LEU A 200 -13.42 8.42 9.74
N GLN A 201 -12.55 8.25 10.71
CA GLN A 201 -12.24 6.96 11.31
C GLN A 201 -12.41 7.07 12.83
N MET A 202 -13.00 6.06 13.44
CA MET A 202 -13.18 5.96 14.88
C MET A 202 -12.89 4.54 15.31
N GLU A 203 -12.07 4.38 16.32
CA GLU A 203 -11.75 3.09 16.94
C GLU A 203 -12.06 3.16 18.43
N GLY A 204 -12.92 2.28 18.90
CA GLY A 204 -13.24 2.10 20.30
C GLY A 204 -12.74 0.75 20.79
N TYR A 205 -12.20 0.73 21.99
CA TYR A 205 -11.65 -0.45 22.63
C TYR A 205 -12.11 -0.52 24.08
N SER A 206 -12.54 -1.69 24.55
CA SER A 206 -12.98 -1.89 25.92
C SER A 206 -12.58 -3.27 26.43
N GLN A 207 -11.95 -3.27 27.59
CA GLN A 207 -11.63 -4.43 28.40
C GLN A 207 -12.08 -4.11 29.85
N SER A 208 -12.15 -5.08 30.76
CA SER A 208 -12.70 -4.89 32.10
C SER A 208 -12.28 -3.60 32.80
N ASP A 209 -10.99 -3.24 32.73
CA ASP A 209 -10.41 -2.10 33.45
C ASP A 209 -9.81 -1.03 32.53
N SER A 210 -9.94 -1.17 31.22
CA SER A 210 -9.36 -0.25 30.25
C SER A 210 -10.35 0.10 29.16
N ARG A 211 -10.42 1.38 28.82
CA ARG A 211 -11.19 1.91 27.70
C ARG A 211 -10.33 2.83 26.87
N ARG A 212 -10.40 2.66 25.56
CA ARG A 212 -9.68 3.51 24.62
C ARG A 212 -10.63 3.95 23.50
N LEU A 213 -10.53 5.20 23.13
CA LEU A 213 -11.24 5.78 21.98
C LEU A 213 -10.25 6.58 21.16
N GLU A 214 -10.16 6.27 19.88
CA GLU A 214 -9.42 7.06 18.91
C GLU A 214 -10.35 7.54 17.82
N GLY A 215 -10.10 8.76 17.32
CA GLY A 215 -10.83 9.30 16.20
C GLY A 215 -9.90 10.12 15.32
N SER A 216 -10.07 10.02 14.00
CA SER A 216 -9.37 10.86 13.04
C SER A 216 -10.32 11.35 11.98
N TYR A 217 -10.20 12.62 11.64
CA TYR A 217 -10.91 13.28 10.55
C TYR A 217 -9.91 13.85 9.58
N ARG A 218 -10.14 13.65 8.28
CA ARG A 218 -9.34 14.22 7.20
C ARG A 218 -10.21 15.01 6.26
N GLU A 219 -9.92 16.30 6.11
CA GLU A 219 -10.43 17.17 5.05
C GLU A 219 -9.41 17.24 3.93
N ARG A 220 -9.75 16.70 2.76
CA ARG A 220 -8.83 16.64 1.63
C ARG A 220 -8.86 17.91 0.81
N PHE A 221 -7.72 18.22 0.20
CA PHE A 221 -7.59 19.24 -0.84
C PHE A 221 -8.08 20.63 -0.42
N ILE A 222 -7.70 21.05 0.78
CA ILE A 222 -8.10 22.36 1.33
C ILE A 222 -7.84 23.48 0.33
N PHE A 223 -8.86 24.30 0.11
CA PHE A 223 -8.83 25.40 -0.86
C PHE A 223 -8.43 24.98 -2.28
N GLY A 224 -8.71 23.74 -2.69
CA GLY A 224 -8.34 23.20 -4.00
C GLY A 224 -6.85 22.92 -4.17
N THR A 225 -6.08 22.94 -3.09
CA THR A 225 -4.65 22.60 -3.10
C THR A 225 -4.41 21.10 -2.92
N ALA A 226 -3.16 20.66 -3.04
CA ALA A 226 -2.75 19.27 -2.77
C ALA A 226 -2.52 18.98 -1.27
N TRP A 227 -2.98 19.88 -0.38
CA TRP A 227 -2.83 19.71 1.07
C TRP A 227 -4.14 19.26 1.70
N ASP A 228 -4.02 18.31 2.65
CA ASP A 228 -5.10 17.84 3.49
C ASP A 228 -4.92 18.42 4.90
N VAL A 229 -6.03 18.64 5.62
CA VAL A 229 -6.01 18.90 7.06
C VAL A 229 -6.53 17.70 7.81
N LEU A 230 -5.87 17.39 8.92
CA LEU A 230 -6.19 16.25 9.77
C LEU A 230 -6.46 16.72 11.19
N VAL A 231 -7.45 16.12 11.82
CA VAL A 231 -7.72 16.25 13.26
C VAL A 231 -7.74 14.85 13.85
N ARG A 232 -6.99 14.63 14.93
CA ARG A 232 -6.99 13.37 15.68
C ARG A 232 -7.31 13.60 17.12
N GLY A 233 -8.14 12.72 17.67
CA GLY A 233 -8.44 12.66 19.09
C GLY A 233 -8.09 11.29 19.64
N PHE A 234 -7.51 11.26 20.80
CA PHE A 234 -7.16 10.06 21.53
C PHE A 234 -7.62 10.18 22.98
N PHE A 235 -8.19 9.13 23.51
CA PHE A 235 -8.59 9.00 24.90
C PHE A 235 -8.32 7.57 25.36
N GLU A 236 -7.62 7.41 26.49
CA GLU A 236 -7.42 6.12 27.17
C GLU A 236 -7.64 6.33 28.66
N ASP A 237 -8.43 5.45 29.26
CA ASP A 237 -8.71 5.42 30.69
C ASP A 237 -8.53 3.98 31.18
N ASP A 238 -7.48 3.74 31.93
CA ASP A 238 -7.27 2.49 32.65
C ASP A 238 -7.32 2.72 34.16
N SER A 239 -7.38 1.66 34.96
CA SER A 239 -7.49 1.75 36.42
C SER A 239 -6.35 2.54 37.08
N LEU A 240 -5.26 2.83 36.38
CA LEU A 240 -4.05 3.43 36.91
C LEU A 240 -3.68 4.77 36.28
N SER A 241 -4.22 5.07 35.10
CA SER A 241 -3.88 6.29 34.35
C SER A 241 -5.02 6.72 33.42
N ARG A 242 -5.09 8.02 33.15
CA ARG A 242 -5.97 8.61 32.14
C ARG A 242 -5.17 9.50 31.23
N ASP A 243 -5.25 9.23 29.94
CA ASP A 243 -4.59 10.04 28.90
C ASP A 243 -5.62 10.54 27.88
N SER A 244 -5.48 11.81 27.49
CA SER A 244 -6.24 12.36 26.37
C SER A 244 -5.38 13.32 25.57
N ARG A 245 -5.52 13.26 24.24
CA ARG A 245 -4.74 14.07 23.33
C ARG A 245 -5.59 14.49 22.13
N LEU A 246 -5.41 15.75 21.72
CA LEU A 246 -5.95 16.31 20.50
C LEU A 246 -4.79 16.79 19.62
N GLU A 247 -4.78 16.35 18.36
CA GLU A 247 -3.76 16.72 17.38
C GLU A 247 -4.40 17.37 16.16
N LEU A 248 -3.79 18.45 15.68
CA LEU A 248 -4.12 19.11 14.41
C LEU A 248 -2.92 18.95 13.48
N GLY A 249 -3.16 18.54 12.26
CA GLY A 249 -2.09 18.28 11.30
C GLY A 249 -2.42 18.70 9.89
N VAL A 250 -1.38 18.71 9.08
CA VAL A 250 -1.47 18.84 7.63
C VAL A 250 -0.74 17.69 6.98
N SER A 251 -1.28 17.18 5.88
CA SER A 251 -0.60 16.17 5.08
C SER A 251 -0.60 16.51 3.59
N ARG A 252 0.30 15.85 2.88
CA ARG A 252 0.40 15.95 1.42
C ARG A 252 0.84 14.61 0.85
N ASN A 253 0.17 14.21 -0.21
CA ASN A 253 0.63 13.11 -1.04
C ASN A 253 1.82 13.57 -1.90
N VAL A 254 2.92 12.83 -1.84
CA VAL A 254 4.12 13.04 -2.65
C VAL A 254 4.23 11.91 -3.67
N GLY A 255 4.03 12.27 -4.94
CA GLY A 255 3.90 11.28 -6.01
C GLY A 255 2.64 10.41 -5.83
N PHE A 256 2.76 9.10 -6.11
CA PHE A 256 1.61 8.19 -6.10
C PHE A 256 1.53 7.31 -4.85
N ASN A 257 2.59 7.19 -4.08
CA ASN A 257 2.72 6.17 -3.04
C ASN A 257 3.05 6.71 -1.65
N PHE A 258 3.57 7.93 -1.55
CA PHE A 258 3.98 8.54 -0.29
C PHE A 258 2.92 9.51 0.23
N ASP A 259 2.70 9.49 1.55
CA ASP A 259 1.96 10.51 2.30
C ASP A 259 2.87 11.03 3.40
N VAL A 260 3.00 12.34 3.48
CA VAL A 260 3.82 13.01 4.50
C VAL A 260 2.90 13.89 5.33
N ALA A 261 2.95 13.77 6.65
CA ALA A 261 2.12 14.54 7.54
C ALA A 261 2.94 15.15 8.69
N VAL A 262 2.49 16.30 9.18
CA VAL A 262 3.02 16.97 10.36
C VAL A 262 1.84 17.34 11.26
N PHE A 263 1.96 17.06 12.56
CA PHE A 263 0.94 17.37 13.55
C PHE A 263 1.54 18.20 14.69
N VAL A 264 0.69 18.99 15.28
CA VAL A 264 0.90 19.58 16.62
C VAL A 264 -0.23 19.13 17.51
N GLY A 265 0.09 18.74 18.72
CA GLY A 265 -0.87 18.16 19.66
C GLY A 265 -0.76 18.75 21.04
N ILE A 266 -1.89 18.68 21.75
CA ILE A 266 -2.01 19.01 23.17
C ILE A 266 -2.66 17.83 23.89
N GLY A 267 -2.09 17.41 25.01
CA GLY A 267 -2.63 16.40 25.91
C GLY A 267 -2.92 16.99 27.29
N ASN A 268 -3.21 16.11 28.27
CA ASN A 268 -3.51 16.55 29.64
C ASN A 268 -2.38 17.40 30.23
N ASP A 269 -1.13 16.93 30.10
CA ASP A 269 0.06 17.58 30.68
C ASP A 269 1.22 17.64 29.68
N GLU A 270 0.95 17.45 28.40
CA GLU A 270 1.97 17.38 27.37
C GLU A 270 1.57 18.08 26.08
N LYS A 271 2.57 18.56 25.36
CA LYS A 271 2.47 19.03 23.98
C LYS A 271 3.26 18.10 23.09
N SER A 272 2.81 17.92 21.88
CA SER A 272 3.50 17.08 20.89
C SER A 272 3.71 17.78 19.56
N SER A 273 4.78 17.39 18.88
CA SER A 273 5.01 17.69 17.48
C SER A 273 5.38 16.39 16.78
N THR A 274 4.55 15.95 15.84
CA THR A 274 4.69 14.65 15.20
C THR A 274 4.94 14.79 13.71
N PHE A 275 5.94 14.09 13.21
CA PHE A 275 6.18 13.88 11.78
C PHE A 275 5.84 12.45 11.40
N GLU A 276 5.08 12.27 10.33
CA GLU A 276 4.71 10.96 9.80
C GLU A 276 5.07 10.84 8.33
N LEU A 277 5.56 9.67 7.97
CA LEU A 277 5.81 9.25 6.60
C LEU A 277 5.16 7.90 6.38
N SER A 278 4.25 7.84 5.42
CA SER A 278 3.61 6.60 4.99
C SER A 278 3.92 6.30 3.52
N TYR A 279 4.18 5.04 3.23
CA TYR A 279 4.35 4.51 1.87
C TYR A 279 3.44 3.31 1.69
N VAL A 280 2.67 3.29 0.60
CA VAL A 280 1.81 2.14 0.28
C VAL A 280 1.87 1.82 -1.21
N SER A 281 2.09 0.55 -1.56
CA SER A 281 2.15 0.06 -2.93
C SER A 281 1.37 -1.24 -3.18
N PHE A 282 0.38 -1.54 -2.33
CA PHE A 282 -0.44 -2.73 -2.49
C PHE A 282 -1.15 -2.76 -3.86
N ASP A 283 -1.33 -3.96 -4.40
CA ASP A 283 -2.06 -4.18 -5.64
C ASP A 283 -3.58 -3.90 -5.50
N ARG A 284 -4.13 -4.03 -4.28
CA ARG A 284 -5.54 -3.80 -3.96
C ARG A 284 -5.74 -3.51 -2.47
N SER A 285 -6.87 -2.88 -2.13
CA SER A 285 -7.21 -2.52 -0.75
C SER A 285 -7.67 -3.71 0.10
N VAL A 286 -8.42 -4.64 -0.51
CA VAL A 286 -8.95 -5.83 0.17
C VAL A 286 -8.17 -7.06 -0.31
N LEU A 287 -7.72 -7.88 0.64
CA LEU A 287 -6.90 -9.09 0.38
C LEU A 287 -5.70 -8.80 -0.55
N PRO A 288 -4.76 -7.93 -0.15
CA PRO A 288 -3.57 -7.69 -0.95
C PRO A 288 -2.82 -9.00 -1.25
N ARG A 289 -2.30 -9.13 -2.46
CA ARG A 289 -1.48 -10.27 -2.87
C ARG A 289 -0.02 -9.90 -3.05
N SER A 290 0.22 -8.64 -3.37
CA SER A 290 1.56 -8.11 -3.61
C SER A 290 1.66 -6.65 -3.16
N GLY A 291 2.88 -6.24 -2.86
CA GLY A 291 3.19 -4.86 -2.50
C GLY A 291 3.67 -4.71 -1.07
N THR A 292 3.92 -3.46 -0.72
CA THR A 292 4.53 -3.07 0.57
C THR A 292 3.78 -1.90 1.15
N SER A 293 3.62 -1.86 2.47
CA SER A 293 3.40 -0.63 3.21
C SER A 293 4.52 -0.41 4.23
N PHE A 294 4.85 0.83 4.45
CA PHE A 294 5.80 1.25 5.46
C PHE A 294 5.28 2.53 6.10
N ASP A 295 5.27 2.57 7.44
CA ASP A 295 4.90 3.74 8.21
C ASP A 295 6.00 4.08 9.20
N LEU A 296 6.29 5.37 9.33
CA LEU A 296 7.24 5.94 10.28
C LEU A 296 6.58 7.12 10.98
N SER A 297 6.61 7.13 12.30
CA SER A 297 6.13 8.24 13.13
C SER A 297 7.23 8.65 14.10
N LEU A 298 7.51 9.95 14.12
CA LEU A 298 8.48 10.62 15.00
C LEU A 298 7.72 11.69 15.78
N ALA A 299 7.44 11.47 17.05
CA ALA A 299 6.76 12.44 17.90
C ALA A 299 7.71 12.98 18.97
N TRP A 300 7.89 14.30 18.95
CA TRP A 300 8.58 15.03 20.02
C TRP A 300 7.55 15.42 21.08
N MET A 301 7.71 14.88 22.27
CA MET A 301 6.85 15.12 23.44
C MET A 301 7.52 16.10 24.39
N MET A 302 6.77 17.09 24.89
CA MET A 302 7.27 18.23 25.68
C MET A 302 6.35 18.53 26.87
N ASP A 303 6.90 19.18 27.89
CA ASP A 303 6.17 19.80 29.02
C ASP A 303 5.44 18.81 29.94
N ARG A 304 6.11 17.72 30.37
CA ARG A 304 5.62 16.92 31.51
C ARG A 304 6.28 17.33 32.81
N PRO A 305 5.51 17.82 33.80
CA PRO A 305 6.08 18.37 35.05
C PRO A 305 6.83 17.37 35.90
N ASP A 306 6.53 16.07 35.84
CA ASP A 306 6.96 15.09 36.85
C ASP A 306 7.98 14.05 36.38
N SER A 307 8.49 14.07 35.12
CA SER A 307 9.39 13.00 34.67
C SER A 307 10.57 13.47 33.80
N LEU A 308 10.34 13.78 32.55
CA LEU A 308 11.33 14.26 31.58
C LEU A 308 10.80 15.52 30.94
N ASP A 309 11.64 16.55 30.83
CA ASP A 309 11.27 17.81 30.17
C ASP A 309 10.89 17.58 28.69
N SER A 310 11.48 16.59 28.06
CA SER A 310 11.12 16.17 26.70
C SER A 310 11.66 14.79 26.32
N TYR A 311 10.97 14.10 25.42
CA TYR A 311 11.45 12.84 24.85
C TYR A 311 10.96 12.67 23.39
N LEU A 312 11.68 11.85 22.64
CA LEU A 312 11.30 11.44 21.29
C LEU A 312 10.64 10.07 21.34
N ARG A 313 9.44 9.98 20.80
CA ARG A 313 8.71 8.73 20.55
C ARG A 313 8.86 8.33 19.09
N LEU A 314 9.55 7.22 18.84
CA LEU A 314 9.76 6.65 17.51
C LEU A 314 8.88 5.42 17.34
N GLN A 315 8.16 5.32 16.23
CA GLN A 315 7.42 4.13 15.83
C GLN A 315 7.61 3.87 14.35
N SER A 316 7.71 2.60 13.97
CA SER A 316 7.73 2.19 12.56
C SER A 316 6.99 0.88 12.37
N SER A 317 6.36 0.73 11.21
CA SER A 317 5.74 -0.52 10.78
C SER A 317 6.06 -0.82 9.33
N LEU A 318 6.09 -2.11 8.98
CA LEU A 318 6.31 -2.62 7.63
C LEU A 318 5.36 -3.78 7.41
N VAL A 319 4.69 -3.80 6.26
CA VAL A 319 3.95 -4.98 5.79
C VAL A 319 4.35 -5.25 4.35
N TYR A 320 4.64 -6.51 4.05
CA TYR A 320 5.05 -6.95 2.72
C TYR A 320 4.28 -8.21 2.32
N TYR A 321 3.70 -8.21 1.12
CA TYR A 321 3.01 -9.35 0.53
C TYR A 321 3.81 -9.88 -0.65
N LEU A 322 4.14 -11.16 -0.62
CA LEU A 322 4.86 -11.89 -1.67
C LEU A 322 4.00 -13.04 -2.22
N PRO A 323 3.49 -12.95 -3.45
CA PRO A 323 2.80 -14.06 -4.06
C PRO A 323 3.80 -15.18 -4.41
N LEU A 324 3.53 -16.40 -3.93
CA LEU A 324 4.35 -17.59 -4.25
C LEU A 324 3.75 -18.35 -5.44
N TRP A 325 2.44 -18.65 -5.35
CA TRP A 325 1.67 -19.35 -6.38
C TRP A 325 0.29 -18.71 -6.51
N LYS A 326 -0.53 -19.26 -7.42
CA LYS A 326 -1.86 -18.71 -7.72
C LYS A 326 -2.69 -18.33 -6.48
N ASN A 327 -2.68 -19.17 -5.44
CA ASN A 327 -3.51 -19.00 -4.24
C ASN A 327 -2.68 -18.86 -2.96
N PHE A 328 -1.36 -18.93 -3.02
CA PHE A 328 -0.49 -18.87 -1.86
C PHE A 328 0.32 -17.59 -1.82
N ILE A 329 0.33 -16.96 -0.66
CA ILE A 329 0.98 -15.68 -0.43
C ILE A 329 1.73 -15.78 0.90
N VAL A 330 2.91 -15.19 0.98
CA VAL A 330 3.58 -14.92 2.25
C VAL A 330 3.34 -13.46 2.60
N ARG A 331 2.82 -13.23 3.80
CA ARG A 331 2.79 -11.91 4.41
C ARG A 331 3.88 -11.83 5.47
N TYR A 332 4.74 -10.85 5.33
CA TYR A 332 5.69 -10.47 6.38
C TYR A 332 5.28 -9.11 6.93
N SER A 333 5.19 -8.99 8.25
CA SER A 333 5.00 -7.71 8.89
C SER A 333 6.02 -7.54 10.02
N ALA A 334 6.41 -6.31 10.30
CA ALA A 334 7.30 -5.97 11.40
C ALA A 334 6.88 -4.62 11.97
N ALA A 335 7.04 -4.46 13.27
CA ALA A 335 6.86 -3.17 13.93
C ALA A 335 7.90 -2.99 15.04
N ALA A 336 8.30 -1.76 15.23
CA ALA A 336 9.25 -1.37 16.27
C ALA A 336 8.90 -0.01 16.86
N GLY A 337 9.22 0.18 18.13
CA GLY A 337 9.04 1.46 18.80
C GLY A 337 10.08 1.67 19.90
N ALA A 338 10.44 2.94 20.13
CA ALA A 338 11.38 3.32 21.18
C ALA A 338 11.07 4.72 21.71
N LEU A 339 11.23 4.89 23.01
CA LEU A 339 11.25 6.19 23.68
C LEU A 339 12.71 6.58 23.96
N LEU A 340 13.10 7.78 23.54
CA LEU A 340 14.47 8.31 23.64
C LEU A 340 14.47 9.66 24.40
N PRO A 341 15.38 9.90 25.34
CA PRO A 341 16.51 9.05 25.73
C PRO A 341 16.09 7.82 26.51
N SER A 342 16.78 6.71 26.30
CA SER A 342 16.44 5.42 26.89
C SER A 342 16.65 5.32 28.40
N GLY A 343 17.24 6.34 29.03
CA GLY A 343 17.60 6.40 30.44
C GLY A 343 16.59 7.10 31.35
N GLY A 344 15.55 7.73 30.78
CA GLY A 344 14.56 8.49 31.55
C GLY A 344 13.57 7.65 32.34
N SER A 345 12.90 8.30 33.31
CA SER A 345 11.70 7.78 33.94
C SER A 345 10.50 8.22 33.12
N PHE A 346 9.71 7.28 32.61
CA PHE A 346 8.51 7.54 31.82
C PHE A 346 7.28 7.25 32.66
N ALA A 347 6.26 8.06 32.54
CA ALA A 347 4.96 7.78 33.09
C ALA A 347 4.33 6.56 32.40
N ARG A 348 3.36 5.92 33.02
CA ARG A 348 2.72 4.69 32.50
C ARG A 348 2.04 4.94 31.15
N GLU A 349 1.41 6.08 31.00
CA GLU A 349 0.73 6.54 29.79
C GLU A 349 1.67 6.80 28.60
N ASP A 350 2.97 7.09 28.87
CA ASP A 350 3.98 7.27 27.83
C ASP A 350 4.37 5.96 27.15
N LEU A 351 4.22 4.87 27.88
CA LEU A 351 4.73 3.57 27.44
C LEU A 351 3.91 3.00 26.28
N PHE A 352 4.57 2.26 25.43
CA PHE A 352 3.88 1.47 24.41
C PHE A 352 3.10 0.34 25.06
N SER A 353 1.85 0.22 24.67
CA SER A 353 0.96 -0.88 25.06
C SER A 353 1.05 -1.99 24.01
N LEU A 354 1.42 -3.20 24.42
CA LEU A 354 1.54 -4.37 23.55
C LEU A 354 0.56 -5.45 23.98
N GLY A 355 0.14 -6.27 23.02
CA GLY A 355 -0.89 -7.28 23.10
C GLY A 355 -2.08 -6.94 22.19
N GLY A 356 -2.94 -7.90 21.94
CA GLY A 356 -4.11 -7.76 21.07
C GLY A 356 -3.81 -7.94 19.59
N ILE A 357 -4.86 -7.82 18.78
CA ILE A 357 -4.85 -8.13 17.35
C ILE A 357 -3.82 -7.34 16.53
N ASN A 358 -3.46 -6.14 16.99
CA ASN A 358 -2.56 -5.24 16.26
C ASN A 358 -1.07 -5.45 16.64
N SER A 359 -0.77 -6.29 17.64
CA SER A 359 0.61 -6.61 18.03
C SER A 359 0.76 -8.12 18.28
N PHE A 360 0.85 -8.58 19.51
CA PHE A 360 0.92 -10.00 19.84
C PHE A 360 -0.48 -10.60 19.97
N LYS A 361 -0.91 -11.36 18.96
CA LYS A 361 -2.27 -11.93 18.87
C LYS A 361 -2.57 -12.99 19.95
N GLY A 362 -1.53 -13.61 20.51
CA GLY A 362 -1.63 -14.57 21.61
C GLY A 362 -1.76 -13.91 22.99
N MET A 363 -1.94 -12.60 23.04
CA MET A 363 -2.06 -11.81 24.29
C MET A 363 -3.20 -10.80 24.17
N MET A 364 -3.82 -10.45 25.29
CA MET A 364 -4.83 -9.40 25.34
C MET A 364 -4.19 -8.02 25.19
N TYR A 365 -4.97 -7.01 24.81
CA TYR A 365 -4.48 -5.63 24.67
C TYR A 365 -3.96 -5.11 26.01
N GLY A 366 -2.83 -4.40 25.95
CA GLY A 366 -2.25 -3.83 27.17
C GLY A 366 -1.60 -4.85 28.11
N PHE A 367 -1.49 -6.12 27.69
CA PHE A 367 -0.84 -7.17 28.48
C PHE A 367 0.54 -6.76 28.98
N MET A 368 1.29 -6.01 28.16
CA MET A 368 2.56 -5.44 28.61
C MET A 368 2.73 -3.99 28.17
N ARG A 369 3.34 -3.21 29.05
CA ARG A 369 3.76 -1.83 28.78
C ARG A 369 5.28 -1.76 28.71
N THR A 370 5.82 -1.07 27.70
CA THR A 370 7.26 -1.02 27.46
C THR A 370 7.70 0.29 26.84
N ARG A 371 8.95 0.67 27.06
CA ARG A 371 9.58 1.83 26.41
C ARG A 371 10.27 1.52 25.10
N ALA A 372 10.48 0.24 24.78
CA ALA A 372 11.06 -0.15 23.50
C ALA A 372 10.65 -1.59 23.18
N TYR A 373 10.29 -1.81 21.92
CA TYR A 373 9.88 -3.11 21.40
C TYR A 373 10.27 -3.27 19.94
N GLY A 374 10.32 -4.51 19.52
CA GLY A 374 10.36 -4.90 18.12
C GLY A 374 9.75 -6.28 17.97
N PHE A 375 8.85 -6.44 17.03
CA PHE A 375 8.32 -7.75 16.65
C PHE A 375 8.19 -7.87 15.13
N SER A 376 8.16 -9.10 14.68
CA SER A 376 7.86 -9.42 13.28
C SER A 376 6.87 -10.57 13.23
N GLN A 377 6.11 -10.68 12.16
CA GLN A 377 5.20 -11.77 11.89
C GLN A 377 5.44 -12.29 10.47
N ALA A 378 5.65 -13.59 10.37
CA ALA A 378 5.59 -14.29 9.10
C ALA A 378 4.28 -15.08 9.04
N ALA A 379 3.48 -14.85 8.02
CA ALA A 379 2.22 -15.56 7.81
C ALA A 379 2.19 -16.19 6.42
N PHE A 380 1.81 -17.44 6.37
CA PHE A 380 1.52 -18.16 5.15
C PHE A 380 0.02 -18.14 4.90
N LEU A 381 -0.40 -17.50 3.82
CA LEU A 381 -1.81 -17.31 3.48
C LEU A 381 -2.18 -18.18 2.28
N TRP A 382 -3.30 -18.86 2.40
CA TRP A 382 -4.02 -19.43 1.27
C TRP A 382 -5.27 -18.61 1.00
N GLN A 383 -5.41 -18.11 -0.23
CA GLN A 383 -6.54 -17.30 -0.65
C GLN A 383 -7.23 -17.94 -1.85
N ASP A 384 -8.53 -18.25 -1.72
CA ASP A 384 -9.36 -18.72 -2.83
C ASP A 384 -10.10 -17.53 -3.45
N GLY A 385 -9.51 -17.01 -4.52
CA GLY A 385 -10.09 -15.86 -5.24
C GLY A 385 -10.21 -14.61 -4.37
N TYR A 386 -11.44 -14.16 -4.12
CA TYR A 386 -11.77 -12.97 -3.33
C TYR A 386 -12.56 -13.26 -2.05
N ASP A 387 -12.91 -14.55 -1.82
CA ASP A 387 -13.92 -14.88 -0.83
C ASP A 387 -13.36 -15.45 0.46
N LEU A 388 -12.20 -16.08 0.43
CA LEU A 388 -11.68 -16.83 1.56
C LEU A 388 -10.18 -16.65 1.73
N SER A 389 -9.74 -16.42 2.97
CA SER A 389 -8.33 -16.43 3.37
C SER A 389 -8.14 -17.30 4.61
N ILE A 390 -7.17 -18.19 4.55
CA ILE A 390 -6.68 -18.95 5.71
C ILE A 390 -5.23 -18.54 5.94
N GLU A 391 -4.88 -18.23 7.17
CA GLU A 391 -3.51 -17.87 7.54
C GLU A 391 -2.96 -18.78 8.63
N LEU A 392 -1.70 -19.17 8.48
CA LEU A 392 -0.86 -19.70 9.55
C LEU A 392 0.21 -18.67 9.84
N PHE A 393 0.38 -18.27 11.08
CA PHE A 393 1.35 -17.24 11.42
C PHE A 393 2.26 -17.64 12.58
N TYR A 394 3.45 -17.06 12.57
CA TYR A 394 4.42 -17.09 13.67
C TYR A 394 4.96 -15.68 13.89
N GLN A 395 4.98 -15.23 15.14
CA GLN A 395 5.27 -13.86 15.51
C GLN A 395 6.27 -13.79 16.67
N PRO A 396 7.58 -13.72 16.39
CA PRO A 396 8.60 -13.47 17.40
C PRO A 396 8.72 -11.97 17.69
N GLY A 397 9.09 -11.65 18.93
CA GLY A 397 9.37 -10.28 19.32
C GLY A 397 10.23 -10.15 20.57
N ILE A 398 10.69 -8.94 20.77
CA ILE A 398 11.48 -8.52 21.92
C ILE A 398 10.90 -7.22 22.49
N TYR A 399 11.00 -7.06 23.79
CA TYR A 399 10.61 -5.82 24.44
C TYR A 399 11.49 -5.54 25.68
N ARG A 400 11.57 -4.30 26.07
CA ARG A 400 12.33 -3.90 27.24
C ARG A 400 11.48 -4.00 28.51
N ARG A 401 11.88 -4.84 29.46
CA ARG A 401 11.19 -4.98 30.74
C ARG A 401 11.22 -3.69 31.53
N MET A 402 10.13 -3.38 32.22
CA MET A 402 10.01 -2.26 33.14
C MET A 402 10.42 -2.70 34.57
N LYS A 403 10.76 -1.70 35.41
CA LYS A 403 11.06 -1.97 36.82
C LYS A 403 9.95 -2.81 37.50
N PRO A 404 10.27 -3.75 38.41
CA PRO A 404 11.59 -4.00 39.01
C PRO A 404 12.54 -4.83 38.14
N PHE A 405 12.09 -5.36 37.00
CA PHE A 405 12.90 -6.17 36.11
C PHE A 405 13.70 -5.29 35.15
N HIS A 406 14.90 -5.74 34.80
CA HIS A 406 15.77 -5.05 33.87
C HIS A 406 16.12 -5.95 32.68
N GLY A 407 16.47 -5.33 31.53
CA GLY A 407 16.93 -6.03 30.33
C GLY A 407 15.81 -6.24 29.30
N TRP A 408 16.14 -7.04 28.30
CA TRP A 408 15.24 -7.41 27.21
C TRP A 408 14.58 -8.75 27.51
N ALA A 409 13.29 -8.85 27.20
CA ALA A 409 12.56 -10.10 27.17
C ALA A 409 12.27 -10.49 25.70
N ARG A 410 12.09 -11.78 25.50
CA ARG A 410 11.68 -12.36 24.23
C ARG A 410 10.32 -13.02 24.42
N GLU A 411 9.46 -12.80 23.47
CA GLU A 411 8.15 -13.44 23.41
C GLU A 411 7.91 -13.92 21.98
N HIS A 412 7.09 -14.93 21.83
CA HIS A 412 6.57 -15.32 20.54
C HIS A 412 5.19 -15.93 20.68
N ASP A 413 4.37 -15.69 19.69
CA ASP A 413 3.08 -16.31 19.53
C ASP A 413 2.96 -16.93 18.13
N TYR A 414 2.00 -17.81 17.98
CA TYR A 414 1.69 -18.48 16.73
C TYR A 414 0.21 -18.85 16.70
N GLY A 415 -0.33 -19.01 15.52
CA GLY A 415 -1.75 -19.30 15.43
C GLY A 415 -2.25 -19.51 14.02
N ILE A 416 -3.54 -19.70 13.95
CA ILE A 416 -4.28 -19.86 12.72
C ILE A 416 -5.40 -18.84 12.65
N GLY A 417 -5.63 -18.30 11.46
CA GLY A 417 -6.72 -17.37 11.17
C GLY A 417 -7.52 -17.82 9.96
N PHE A 418 -8.78 -17.51 9.99
CA PHE A 418 -9.73 -17.74 8.91
C PHE A 418 -10.50 -16.47 8.67
N THR A 419 -10.61 -16.01 7.43
CA THR A 419 -11.44 -14.87 7.07
C THR A 419 -12.23 -15.16 5.83
N GLN A 420 -13.54 -15.00 5.91
CA GLN A 420 -14.46 -15.11 4.78
C GLN A 420 -14.92 -13.71 4.39
N TYR A 421 -14.82 -13.39 3.11
CA TYR A 421 -15.26 -12.12 2.54
C TYR A 421 -16.52 -12.34 1.70
N ARG A 422 -17.43 -11.37 1.76
CA ARG A 422 -18.58 -11.22 0.89
C ARG A 422 -18.68 -9.77 0.45
N LYS A 423 -19.47 -9.47 -0.58
CA LYS A 423 -19.57 -8.11 -1.13
C LYS A 423 -19.84 -7.02 -0.10
N ALA A 424 -20.66 -7.33 0.91
CA ALA A 424 -21.11 -6.36 1.90
C ALA A 424 -20.64 -6.67 3.33
N TRP A 425 -19.97 -7.79 3.57
CA TRP A 425 -19.49 -8.14 4.91
C TRP A 425 -18.31 -9.12 4.86
N SER A 426 -17.53 -9.13 5.92
CA SER A 426 -16.56 -10.19 6.17
C SER A 426 -16.69 -10.71 7.60
N PHE A 427 -16.34 -11.97 7.76
CA PHE A 427 -16.26 -12.63 9.06
C PHE A 427 -14.84 -13.17 9.23
N SER A 428 -14.26 -12.95 10.39
CA SER A 428 -12.93 -13.45 10.74
C SER A 428 -12.95 -14.15 12.08
N ILE A 429 -12.17 -15.20 12.18
CA ILE A 429 -11.87 -15.92 13.42
C ILE A 429 -10.39 -16.24 13.45
N TYR A 430 -9.76 -16.08 14.60
CA TYR A 430 -8.40 -16.57 14.78
C TYR A 430 -8.26 -17.25 16.14
N TYR A 431 -7.28 -18.14 16.21
CA TYR A 431 -6.81 -18.70 17.45
C TYR A 431 -5.30 -18.54 17.53
N ALA A 432 -4.81 -18.01 18.63
CA ALA A 432 -3.41 -17.69 18.85
C ALA A 432 -2.93 -18.20 20.21
N LEU A 433 -1.75 -18.78 20.23
CA LEU A 433 -1.08 -19.29 21.41
C LEU A 433 0.19 -18.50 21.69
N ARG A 434 0.38 -18.11 22.92
CA ARG A 434 1.62 -17.55 23.43
C ARG A 434 2.60 -18.68 23.81
N ASN A 435 3.88 -18.39 23.76
CA ASN A 435 4.93 -19.31 24.20
C ASN A 435 4.71 -19.76 25.66
N GLY A 436 4.78 -21.07 25.87
CA GLY A 436 4.66 -21.68 27.21
C GLY A 436 3.24 -21.86 27.72
N CYS A 437 2.21 -21.48 26.94
CA CYS A 437 0.81 -21.78 27.26
C CYS A 437 0.40 -23.15 26.73
N ASP A 438 -0.50 -23.82 27.42
CA ASP A 438 -1.15 -25.02 26.93
C ASP A 438 -2.06 -24.69 25.74
N TYR A 439 -2.36 -25.72 24.92
CA TYR A 439 -3.18 -25.53 23.71
C TYR A 439 -4.62 -25.07 24.01
N LEU A 440 -5.09 -25.14 25.27
CA LEU A 440 -6.40 -24.64 25.69
C LEU A 440 -6.35 -23.21 26.25
N ASP A 441 -5.15 -22.67 26.50
CA ASP A 441 -4.94 -21.37 27.14
C ASP A 441 -4.68 -20.26 26.09
N GLY A 442 -5.22 -20.43 24.89
CA GLY A 442 -5.03 -19.49 23.80
C GLY A 442 -6.02 -18.34 23.80
N VAL A 443 -5.74 -17.39 22.94
CA VAL A 443 -6.62 -16.24 22.64
C VAL A 443 -7.44 -16.57 21.41
N LEU A 444 -8.76 -16.54 21.56
CA LEU A 444 -9.73 -16.73 20.49
C LEU A 444 -10.35 -15.38 20.13
N GLY A 445 -10.30 -15.00 18.86
CA GLY A 445 -10.86 -13.75 18.38
C GLY A 445 -11.88 -13.94 17.26
N PHE A 446 -12.93 -13.12 17.29
CA PHE A 446 -14.00 -13.08 16.31
C PHE A 446 -14.20 -11.66 15.80
N GLY A 447 -14.32 -11.50 14.50
CA GLY A 447 -14.58 -10.20 13.89
C GLY A 447 -15.68 -10.28 12.84
N VAL A 448 -16.51 -9.24 12.79
CA VAL A 448 -17.48 -9.01 11.73
C VAL A 448 -17.28 -7.59 11.22
N LYS A 449 -17.07 -7.45 9.92
CA LYS A 449 -16.96 -6.16 9.23
C LYS A 449 -18.06 -6.06 8.18
N THR A 450 -18.81 -4.96 8.19
CA THR A 450 -19.84 -4.64 7.20
C THR A 450 -19.36 -3.49 6.34
N LEU A 451 -19.54 -3.58 5.01
CA LEU A 451 -19.25 -2.53 4.04
C LEU A 451 -20.54 -1.88 3.56
N PHE A 452 -20.58 -0.57 3.42
CA PHE A 452 -21.75 0.20 2.95
C PHE A 452 -21.36 1.48 2.21
#